data_ee03a18002b5b921da9fa07dfc5896e7
#
_entry.id   ee03a18002b5b921da9fa07dfc5896e7
#
_cell.length_a   1.000
_cell.length_b   1.000
_cell.length_c   1.000
_cell.angle_alpha   90.00
_cell.angle_beta   90.00
_cell.angle_gamma   90.00
#
_symmetry.space_group_name_H-M   'P 1'
#
loop_
_entity.id
_entity.type
_entity.pdbx_description
1 polymer ?
#
loop_
_entity_poly.entity_id
_entity_poly.type
_entity_poly.pdbx_seq_one_letter_code
_entity_poly.pdbx_strand_id
1 'polypeptide(L)'
;AELTRDAMAKVEETYDGGRAIVVGGEGWHEGVKGIVASRLTNRYGVPSILFTIEGDEAHGSGRSVGDVNLFEAVSSCQDILTRFGGHHAAVGVTLPASKLSEFSERLCAYMDKLPPEDFIPRIEVDASLDLSELTLENVAKLDLLAPFGQENPSPHFLAHGVVISGGRAVGADKTHLSCTLTDGVNSLSSIMFHCPDISGLLGCGCALDAVFELQIDTWRGRRSVKAVISSLK
;
A
#
# COMPACT_ATOMS: atom_id res chain seq x y z
N ALA A 1 6.88 -8.45 14.37
CA ALA A 1 7.98 -7.47 14.47
C ALA A 1 9.33 -8.08 14.03
N GLU A 2 9.70 -9.25 14.53
CA GLU A 2 10.99 -9.91 14.23
C GLU A 2 11.11 -10.29 12.76
N LEU A 3 10.19 -11.07 12.21
CA LEU A 3 10.16 -11.46 10.80
C LEU A 3 10.24 -10.23 9.86
N THR A 4 9.51 -9.15 10.18
CA THR A 4 9.56 -7.93 9.37
C THR A 4 10.97 -7.35 9.34
N ARG A 5 11.64 -7.28 10.48
CA ARG A 5 12.99 -6.76 10.60
C ARG A 5 13.98 -7.63 9.83
N ASP A 6 13.88 -8.95 9.99
CA ASP A 6 14.78 -9.90 9.34
C ASP A 6 14.61 -9.89 7.81
N ALA A 7 13.36 -9.89 7.32
CA ALA A 7 13.09 -9.81 5.89
C ALA A 7 13.57 -8.48 5.29
N MET A 8 13.33 -7.35 5.99
CA MET A 8 13.80 -6.04 5.54
C MET A 8 15.34 -5.98 5.49
N ALA A 9 16.03 -6.46 6.53
CA ALA A 9 17.49 -6.51 6.57
C ALA A 9 18.05 -7.35 5.41
N LYS A 10 17.46 -8.52 5.17
CA LYS A 10 17.88 -9.41 4.09
C LYS A 10 17.67 -8.77 2.71
N VAL A 11 16.56 -8.07 2.51
CA VAL A 11 16.31 -7.32 1.27
C VAL A 11 17.30 -6.16 1.11
N GLU A 12 17.59 -5.41 2.19
CA GLU A 12 18.58 -4.32 2.14
C GLU A 12 19.99 -4.80 1.75
N GLU A 13 20.36 -6.04 2.11
CA GLU A 13 21.63 -6.63 1.74
C GLU A 13 21.67 -7.20 0.31
N THR A 14 20.54 -7.70 -0.19
CA THR A 14 20.52 -8.52 -1.43
C THR A 14 19.80 -7.87 -2.60
N TYR A 15 18.97 -6.85 -2.36
CA TYR A 15 18.20 -6.21 -3.41
C TYR A 15 19.05 -5.22 -4.20
N ASP A 16 19.20 -5.48 -5.47
CA ASP A 16 20.05 -4.74 -6.43
C ASP A 16 19.28 -3.70 -7.26
N GLY A 17 18.00 -3.46 -6.95
CA GLY A 17 17.14 -2.55 -7.71
C GLY A 17 16.35 -3.21 -8.83
N GLY A 18 16.28 -4.54 -8.87
CA GLY A 18 15.46 -5.31 -9.81
C GLY A 18 13.96 -5.00 -9.69
N ARG A 19 13.18 -5.45 -10.67
CA ARG A 19 11.74 -5.13 -10.76
C ARG A 19 10.83 -6.11 -9.99
N ALA A 20 11.41 -6.99 -9.17
CA ALA A 20 10.70 -7.82 -8.20
C ALA A 20 11.62 -8.13 -7.01
N ILE A 21 11.03 -8.37 -5.85
CA ILE A 21 11.72 -8.86 -4.66
C ILE A 21 11.26 -10.28 -4.37
N VAL A 22 12.20 -11.22 -4.34
CA VAL A 22 11.97 -12.60 -3.89
C VAL A 22 12.95 -12.86 -2.75
N VAL A 23 12.43 -13.09 -1.56
CA VAL A 23 13.25 -13.32 -0.37
C VAL A 23 12.70 -14.51 0.41
N GLY A 24 13.60 -15.38 0.88
CA GLY A 24 13.25 -16.55 1.68
C GLY A 24 14.03 -16.61 2.99
N GLY A 25 13.41 -17.16 4.02
CA GLY A 25 14.04 -17.41 5.31
C GLY A 25 13.46 -18.63 6.01
N GLU A 26 14.29 -19.28 6.84
CA GLU A 26 13.85 -20.37 7.70
C GLU A 26 13.11 -19.83 8.92
N GLY A 27 12.13 -20.58 9.43
CA GLY A 27 11.39 -20.24 10.63
C GLY A 27 10.48 -19.01 10.55
N TRP A 28 10.26 -18.47 9.38
CA TRP A 28 9.35 -17.35 9.20
C TRP A 28 7.90 -17.82 9.31
N HIS A 29 7.15 -17.15 10.19
CA HIS A 29 5.76 -17.54 10.47
C HIS A 29 4.85 -17.26 9.27
N GLU A 30 4.11 -18.30 8.82
CA GLU A 30 3.25 -18.23 7.62
C GLU A 30 2.22 -17.10 7.65
N GLY A 31 1.54 -16.88 8.76
CA GLY A 31 0.42 -15.94 8.90
C GLY A 31 0.79 -14.47 8.74
N VAL A 32 2.09 -14.10 8.70
CA VAL A 32 2.52 -12.71 8.59
C VAL A 32 3.26 -12.39 7.28
N LYS A 33 3.58 -13.39 6.46
CA LYS A 33 4.32 -13.21 5.19
C LYS A 33 3.64 -12.18 4.28
N GLY A 34 2.32 -12.28 4.09
CA GLY A 34 1.56 -11.35 3.26
C GLY A 34 1.62 -9.91 3.72
N ILE A 35 1.64 -9.68 5.05
CA ILE A 35 1.76 -8.33 5.62
C ILE A 35 3.16 -7.77 5.34
N VAL A 36 4.19 -8.60 5.49
CA VAL A 36 5.57 -8.18 5.23
C VAL A 36 5.80 -7.97 3.73
N ALA A 37 5.22 -8.82 2.86
CA ALA A 37 5.25 -8.63 1.41
C ALA A 37 4.64 -7.26 1.03
N SER A 38 3.47 -6.90 1.58
CA SER A 38 2.87 -5.58 1.37
C SER A 38 3.79 -4.42 1.79
N ARG A 39 4.50 -4.58 2.92
CA ARG A 39 5.45 -3.54 3.39
C ARG A 39 6.65 -3.38 2.45
N LEU A 40 7.19 -4.49 1.94
CA LEU A 40 8.27 -4.44 0.95
C LEU A 40 7.79 -3.82 -0.35
N THR A 41 6.64 -4.25 -0.86
CA THR A 41 6.03 -3.70 -2.07
C THR A 41 5.82 -2.18 -1.95
N ASN A 42 5.28 -1.71 -0.82
CA ASN A 42 5.07 -0.28 -0.60
C ASN A 42 6.39 0.50 -0.45
N ARG A 43 7.43 -0.10 0.13
CA ARG A 43 8.71 0.57 0.35
C ARG A 43 9.53 0.68 -0.93
N TYR A 44 9.54 -0.38 -1.74
CA TYR A 44 10.43 -0.48 -2.91
C TYR A 44 9.70 -0.22 -4.24
N GLY A 45 8.36 -0.15 -4.24
CA GLY A 45 7.58 0.09 -5.46
C GLY A 45 7.62 -1.06 -6.46
N VAL A 46 7.88 -2.29 -6.01
CA VAL A 46 7.95 -3.49 -6.87
C VAL A 46 7.20 -4.65 -6.22
N PRO A 47 6.67 -5.61 -7.02
CA PRO A 47 6.08 -6.82 -6.49
C PRO A 47 7.05 -7.57 -5.58
N SER A 48 6.56 -8.09 -4.47
CA SER A 48 7.39 -8.74 -3.46
C SER A 48 6.78 -10.08 -3.04
N ILE A 49 7.59 -11.15 -3.03
CA ILE A 49 7.18 -12.49 -2.59
C ILE A 49 8.13 -12.94 -1.48
N LEU A 50 7.56 -13.25 -0.31
CA LEU A 50 8.29 -13.80 0.82
C LEU A 50 8.05 -15.30 0.94
N PHE A 51 9.12 -16.06 1.11
CA PHE A 51 9.08 -17.50 1.30
C PHE A 51 9.51 -17.90 2.70
N THR A 52 8.76 -18.81 3.33
CA THR A 52 9.26 -19.64 4.44
C THR A 52 9.87 -20.90 3.87
N ILE A 53 11.09 -21.22 4.26
CA ILE A 53 11.79 -22.45 3.85
C ILE A 53 11.63 -23.47 4.96
N GLU A 54 11.02 -24.61 4.62
CA GLU A 54 10.77 -25.74 5.52
C GLU A 54 11.31 -27.03 4.88
N GLY A 55 12.50 -27.44 5.28
CA GLY A 55 13.18 -28.58 4.65
C GLY A 55 13.44 -28.32 3.17
N ASP A 56 12.91 -29.20 2.31
CA ASP A 56 13.09 -29.13 0.86
C ASP A 56 12.04 -28.28 0.13
N GLU A 57 11.07 -27.70 0.85
CA GLU A 57 10.01 -26.87 0.29
C GLU A 57 10.10 -25.40 0.72
N ALA A 58 9.66 -24.53 -0.14
CA ALA A 58 9.51 -23.10 0.12
C ALA A 58 8.05 -22.67 -0.14
N HIS A 59 7.42 -22.07 0.88
CA HIS A 59 6.03 -21.61 0.84
C HIS A 59 5.99 -20.09 0.83
N GLY A 60 5.56 -19.49 -0.27
CA GLY A 60 5.57 -18.07 -0.53
C GLY A 60 4.22 -17.38 -0.45
N SER A 61 4.25 -16.12 -0.06
CA SER A 61 3.11 -15.19 -0.17
C SER A 61 3.59 -13.90 -0.82
N GLY A 62 2.94 -13.52 -1.92
CA GLY A 62 3.30 -12.34 -2.72
C GLY A 62 2.25 -11.25 -2.71
N ARG A 63 2.72 -10.03 -2.96
CA ARG A 63 1.90 -8.84 -3.19
C ARG A 63 2.40 -8.10 -4.41
N SER A 64 1.46 -7.53 -5.16
CA SER A 64 1.74 -6.73 -6.35
C SER A 64 1.71 -5.23 -6.08
N VAL A 65 2.09 -4.46 -7.08
CA VAL A 65 2.05 -3.00 -7.10
C VAL A 65 1.43 -2.53 -8.42
N GLY A 66 0.72 -1.41 -8.39
CA GLY A 66 0.13 -0.82 -9.59
C GLY A 66 -0.78 -1.80 -10.35
N ASP A 67 -0.60 -1.82 -11.65
CA ASP A 67 -1.34 -2.69 -12.57
C ASP A 67 -0.62 -4.01 -12.90
N VAL A 68 0.49 -4.33 -12.20
CA VAL A 68 1.24 -5.57 -12.42
C VAL A 68 0.41 -6.79 -12.03
N ASN A 69 0.10 -7.66 -13.01
CA ASN A 69 -0.58 -8.94 -12.76
C ASN A 69 0.39 -9.98 -12.21
N LEU A 70 0.50 -10.05 -10.87
CA LEU A 70 1.42 -10.97 -10.21
C LEU A 70 1.03 -12.44 -10.43
N PHE A 71 -0.26 -12.76 -10.61
CA PHE A 71 -0.70 -14.11 -10.89
C PHE A 71 -0.20 -14.60 -12.26
N GLU A 72 -0.27 -13.77 -13.29
CA GLU A 72 0.28 -14.12 -14.62
C GLU A 72 1.80 -14.29 -14.58
N ALA A 73 2.49 -13.39 -13.87
CA ALA A 73 3.93 -13.47 -13.70
C ALA A 73 4.35 -14.79 -13.02
N VAL A 74 3.67 -15.19 -11.94
CA VAL A 74 3.92 -16.47 -11.27
C VAL A 74 3.53 -17.65 -12.16
N SER A 75 2.43 -17.57 -12.90
CA SER A 75 1.99 -18.61 -13.84
C SER A 75 3.02 -18.88 -14.94
N SER A 76 3.81 -17.90 -15.33
CA SER A 76 4.90 -18.08 -16.31
C SER A 76 6.02 -19.01 -15.81
N CYS A 77 6.05 -19.27 -14.51
CA CYS A 77 7.01 -20.15 -13.84
C CYS A 77 6.40 -21.51 -13.44
N GLN A 78 5.18 -21.85 -13.89
CA GLN A 78 4.39 -22.99 -13.39
C GLN A 78 5.12 -24.35 -13.46
N ASP A 79 6.04 -24.51 -14.42
CA ASP A 79 6.82 -25.74 -14.64
C ASP A 79 7.80 -26.07 -13.49
N ILE A 80 8.17 -25.10 -12.67
CA ILE A 80 9.06 -25.26 -11.50
C ILE A 80 8.31 -25.17 -10.18
N LEU A 81 6.99 -24.93 -10.21
CA LEU A 81 6.16 -24.78 -9.00
C LEU A 81 5.49 -26.09 -8.64
N THR A 82 5.42 -26.38 -7.34
CA THR A 82 4.62 -27.50 -6.80
C THR A 82 3.14 -27.10 -6.74
N ARG A 83 2.88 -25.86 -6.33
CA ARG A 83 1.52 -25.30 -6.19
C ARG A 83 1.56 -23.77 -6.26
N PHE A 84 0.56 -23.18 -6.89
CA PHE A 84 0.35 -21.74 -6.85
C PHE A 84 -1.13 -21.40 -6.99
N GLY A 85 -1.50 -20.19 -6.57
CA GLY A 85 -2.86 -19.66 -6.70
C GLY A 85 -2.93 -18.23 -6.22
N GLY A 86 -4.02 -17.54 -6.53
CA GLY A 86 -4.22 -16.17 -6.14
C GLY A 86 -4.95 -15.37 -7.21
N HIS A 87 -4.75 -14.06 -7.16
CA HIS A 87 -5.35 -13.09 -8.06
C HIS A 87 -4.29 -12.07 -8.50
N HIS A 88 -4.68 -11.12 -9.32
CA HIS A 88 -3.84 -10.04 -9.82
C HIS A 88 -2.89 -9.43 -8.75
N ALA A 89 -3.41 -9.06 -7.59
CA ALA A 89 -2.67 -8.33 -6.55
C ALA A 89 -1.99 -9.21 -5.49
N ALA A 90 -2.34 -10.49 -5.37
CA ALA A 90 -1.86 -11.35 -4.31
C ALA A 90 -1.78 -12.81 -4.76
N VAL A 91 -0.67 -13.48 -4.42
CA VAL A 91 -0.42 -14.88 -4.77
C VAL A 91 0.09 -15.68 -3.59
N GLY A 92 -0.25 -16.97 -3.60
CA GLY A 92 0.40 -18.01 -2.81
C GLY A 92 1.20 -18.93 -3.73
N VAL A 93 2.42 -19.30 -3.36
CA VAL A 93 3.34 -20.09 -4.19
C VAL A 93 4.02 -21.14 -3.33
N THR A 94 4.14 -22.35 -3.85
CA THR A 94 4.95 -23.43 -3.25
C THR A 94 5.87 -23.99 -4.32
N LEU A 95 7.15 -24.15 -3.99
CA LEU A 95 8.15 -24.73 -4.89
C LEU A 95 9.25 -25.44 -4.08
N PRO A 96 10.03 -26.35 -4.71
CA PRO A 96 11.21 -26.89 -4.07
C PRO A 96 12.20 -25.77 -3.69
N ALA A 97 12.74 -25.77 -2.47
CA ALA A 97 13.66 -24.73 -1.99
C ALA A 97 14.89 -24.55 -2.91
N SER A 98 15.34 -25.63 -3.55
CA SER A 98 16.43 -25.60 -4.54
C SER A 98 16.08 -24.82 -5.83
N LYS A 99 14.81 -24.52 -6.07
CA LYS A 99 14.32 -23.77 -7.24
C LYS A 99 14.08 -22.28 -6.96
N LEU A 100 14.32 -21.82 -5.74
CA LEU A 100 14.01 -20.45 -5.33
C LEU A 100 14.82 -19.41 -6.13
N SER A 101 16.10 -19.65 -6.41
CA SER A 101 16.94 -18.77 -7.23
C SER A 101 16.43 -18.71 -8.68
N GLU A 102 16.17 -19.87 -9.29
CA GLU A 102 15.63 -19.95 -10.64
C GLU A 102 14.27 -19.24 -10.76
N PHE A 103 13.40 -19.40 -9.76
CA PHE A 103 12.13 -18.69 -9.70
C PHE A 103 12.32 -17.17 -9.63
N SER A 104 13.23 -16.69 -8.77
CA SER A 104 13.55 -15.26 -8.64
C SER A 104 14.04 -14.67 -9.95
N GLU A 105 14.98 -15.31 -10.62
CA GLU A 105 15.53 -14.87 -11.90
C GLU A 105 14.46 -14.81 -13.00
N ARG A 106 13.62 -15.84 -13.10
CA ARG A 106 12.55 -15.91 -14.09
C ARG A 106 11.46 -14.87 -13.83
N LEU A 107 11.10 -14.65 -12.56
CA LEU A 107 10.12 -13.65 -12.17
C LEU A 107 10.64 -12.23 -12.52
N CYS A 108 11.89 -11.91 -12.19
CA CYS A 108 12.51 -10.64 -12.56
C CYS A 108 12.54 -10.46 -14.08
N ALA A 109 12.95 -11.48 -14.83
CA ALA A 109 12.97 -11.43 -16.29
C ALA A 109 11.58 -11.27 -16.93
N TYR A 110 10.51 -11.72 -16.26
CA TYR A 110 9.13 -11.43 -16.66
C TYR A 110 8.79 -9.97 -16.40
N MET A 111 9.09 -9.47 -15.21
CA MET A 111 8.82 -8.08 -14.81
C MET A 111 9.57 -7.05 -15.69
N ASP A 112 10.76 -7.37 -16.16
CA ASP A 112 11.56 -6.50 -17.03
C ASP A 112 10.91 -6.23 -18.40
N LYS A 113 9.97 -7.09 -18.82
CA LYS A 113 9.21 -6.93 -20.06
C LYS A 113 7.98 -6.04 -19.92
N LEU A 114 7.56 -5.79 -18.68
CA LEU A 114 6.39 -4.96 -18.41
C LEU A 114 6.72 -3.47 -18.55
N PRO A 115 5.76 -2.65 -19.00
CA PRO A 115 5.96 -1.21 -19.08
C PRO A 115 6.15 -0.60 -17.68
N PRO A 116 7.01 0.42 -17.54
CA PRO A 116 7.25 1.09 -16.24
C PRO A 116 5.99 1.64 -15.57
N GLU A 117 5.03 2.09 -16.36
CA GLU A 117 3.75 2.63 -15.92
C GLU A 117 2.89 1.62 -15.15
N ASP A 118 3.05 0.31 -15.38
CA ASP A 118 2.33 -0.73 -14.66
C ASP A 118 2.76 -0.81 -13.19
N PHE A 119 3.96 -0.33 -12.85
CA PHE A 119 4.49 -0.32 -11.48
C PHE A 119 4.08 0.93 -10.69
N ILE A 120 3.40 1.87 -11.32
CA ILE A 120 2.95 3.11 -10.66
C ILE A 120 1.60 2.86 -10.00
N PRO A 121 1.50 2.92 -8.66
CA PRO A 121 0.20 2.83 -8.00
C PRO A 121 -0.73 3.93 -8.49
N ARG A 122 -1.95 3.53 -8.88
CA ARG A 122 -3.01 4.47 -9.28
C ARG A 122 -4.10 4.45 -8.23
N ILE A 123 -4.64 5.60 -7.94
CA ILE A 123 -5.82 5.76 -7.10
C ILE A 123 -6.92 6.29 -8.00
N GLU A 124 -7.98 5.51 -8.17
CA GLU A 124 -9.18 5.99 -8.83
C GLU A 124 -9.88 7.00 -7.94
N VAL A 125 -10.29 8.11 -8.52
CA VAL A 125 -10.98 9.19 -7.82
C VAL A 125 -12.43 9.22 -8.31
N ASP A 126 -13.38 9.06 -7.40
CA ASP A 126 -14.80 9.03 -7.73
C ASP A 126 -15.37 10.42 -7.99
N ALA A 127 -14.88 11.41 -7.25
CA ALA A 127 -15.30 12.81 -7.46
C ALA A 127 -14.25 13.81 -6.98
N SER A 128 -14.23 14.98 -7.62
CA SER A 128 -13.54 16.17 -7.14
C SER A 128 -14.52 17.01 -6.30
N LEU A 129 -14.07 17.50 -5.14
CA LEU A 129 -14.90 18.20 -4.15
C LEU A 129 -14.22 19.47 -3.67
N ASP A 130 -15.00 20.50 -3.37
CA ASP A 130 -14.58 21.63 -2.57
C ASP A 130 -14.70 21.31 -1.08
N LEU A 131 -13.81 21.82 -0.23
CA LEU A 131 -13.88 21.57 1.21
C LEU A 131 -15.18 22.10 1.86
N SER A 132 -15.85 23.05 1.25
CA SER A 132 -17.15 23.57 1.67
C SER A 132 -18.29 22.55 1.57
N GLU A 133 -18.16 21.55 0.72
CA GLU A 133 -19.16 20.49 0.52
C GLU A 133 -19.07 19.39 1.59
N LEU A 134 -17.97 19.34 2.35
CA LEU A 134 -17.66 18.30 3.34
C LEU A 134 -18.37 18.52 4.68
N THR A 135 -19.68 18.65 4.63
CA THR A 135 -20.53 18.76 5.82
C THR A 135 -20.84 17.40 6.43
N LEU A 136 -21.17 17.36 7.73
CA LEU A 136 -21.62 16.12 8.37
C LEU A 136 -22.82 15.48 7.68
N GLU A 137 -23.73 16.31 7.17
CA GLU A 137 -24.93 15.84 6.44
C GLU A 137 -24.54 15.14 5.14
N ASN A 138 -23.67 15.75 4.33
CA ASN A 138 -23.26 15.19 3.06
C ASN A 138 -22.42 13.91 3.25
N VAL A 139 -21.47 13.92 4.18
CA VAL A 139 -20.63 12.75 4.46
C VAL A 139 -21.43 11.59 5.05
N ALA A 140 -22.46 11.87 5.86
CA ALA A 140 -23.34 10.82 6.37
C ALA A 140 -24.13 10.09 5.26
N LYS A 141 -24.35 10.72 4.10
CA LYS A 141 -25.01 10.08 2.95
C LYS A 141 -24.15 8.99 2.32
N LEU A 142 -22.83 8.99 2.53
CA LEU A 142 -21.95 7.92 2.06
C LEU A 142 -22.28 6.57 2.71
N ASP A 143 -22.87 6.57 3.91
CA ASP A 143 -23.35 5.34 4.56
C ASP A 143 -24.41 4.59 3.73
N LEU A 144 -25.10 5.27 2.79
CA LEU A 144 -26.04 4.64 1.87
C LEU A 144 -25.37 3.74 0.83
N LEU A 145 -24.08 3.94 0.61
CA LEU A 145 -23.27 3.11 -0.31
C LEU A 145 -22.70 1.86 0.38
N ALA A 146 -22.76 1.79 1.70
CA ALA A 146 -22.24 0.66 2.47
C ALA A 146 -23.08 -0.63 2.24
N PRO A 147 -22.50 -1.82 2.47
CA PRO A 147 -21.17 -2.06 3.04
C PRO A 147 -20.03 -1.92 2.03
N PHE A 148 -18.94 -1.30 2.44
CA PHE A 148 -17.72 -1.21 1.63
C PHE A 148 -16.88 -2.48 1.76
N GLY A 149 -16.17 -2.84 0.69
CA GLY A 149 -15.33 -4.04 0.60
C GLY A 149 -14.68 -4.20 -0.78
N GLN A 150 -14.25 -5.40 -1.11
CA GLN A 150 -13.47 -5.66 -2.32
C GLN A 150 -14.19 -5.28 -3.62
N GLU A 151 -15.49 -5.57 -3.74
CA GLU A 151 -16.32 -5.28 -4.93
C GLU A 151 -17.07 -3.93 -4.83
N ASN A 152 -16.93 -3.25 -3.71
CA ASN A 152 -17.53 -1.94 -3.45
C ASN A 152 -16.58 -1.13 -2.56
N PRO A 153 -15.47 -0.60 -3.10
CA PRO A 153 -14.49 0.15 -2.31
C PRO A 153 -15.05 1.45 -1.75
N SER A 154 -14.47 1.91 -0.65
CA SER A 154 -14.78 3.26 -0.15
C SER A 154 -14.45 4.31 -1.21
N PRO A 155 -15.33 5.30 -1.45
CA PRO A 155 -15.06 6.30 -2.45
C PRO A 155 -13.87 7.20 -2.08
N HIS A 156 -13.03 7.47 -3.08
CA HIS A 156 -11.93 8.41 -2.98
C HIS A 156 -12.32 9.76 -3.59
N PHE A 157 -12.01 10.81 -2.86
CA PHE A 157 -12.28 12.18 -3.27
C PHE A 157 -10.99 12.95 -3.49
N LEU A 158 -11.02 13.90 -4.42
CA LEU A 158 -9.93 14.79 -4.74
C LEU A 158 -10.30 16.22 -4.36
N ALA A 159 -9.47 16.88 -3.57
CA ALA A 159 -9.51 18.32 -3.37
C ALA A 159 -8.27 18.96 -3.95
N HIS A 160 -8.47 19.98 -4.77
CA HIS A 160 -7.38 20.71 -5.41
C HIS A 160 -6.92 21.91 -4.59
N GLY A 161 -5.61 22.18 -4.66
CA GLY A 161 -5.04 23.42 -4.17
C GLY A 161 -5.15 23.62 -2.64
N VAL A 162 -5.28 22.54 -1.87
CA VAL A 162 -5.35 22.61 -0.41
C VAL A 162 -3.97 22.80 0.20
N VAL A 163 -3.91 23.46 1.34
CA VAL A 163 -2.68 23.70 2.10
C VAL A 163 -2.75 22.95 3.42
N ILE A 164 -1.63 22.40 3.86
CA ILE A 164 -1.52 21.82 5.19
C ILE A 164 -1.35 22.95 6.21
N SER A 165 -2.40 23.15 7.03
CA SER A 165 -2.41 24.11 8.13
C SER A 165 -2.27 23.40 9.45
N GLY A 166 -1.06 23.44 10.00
CA GLY A 166 -0.75 22.73 11.23
C GLY A 166 -0.74 21.21 11.07
N GLY A 167 0.14 20.55 11.77
CA GLY A 167 0.22 19.11 11.74
C GLY A 167 1.33 18.61 12.66
N ARG A 168 1.30 17.30 12.88
CA ARG A 168 2.31 16.62 13.71
C ARG A 168 2.42 15.14 13.34
N ALA A 169 3.60 14.60 13.56
CA ALA A 169 3.80 13.17 13.52
C ALA A 169 3.08 12.49 14.70
N VAL A 170 2.31 11.44 14.43
CA VAL A 170 1.56 10.65 15.41
C VAL A 170 1.81 9.15 15.24
N GLY A 171 1.35 8.36 16.20
CA GLY A 171 1.62 6.91 16.27
C GLY A 171 2.87 6.62 17.10
N ALA A 172 3.03 5.35 17.50
CA ALA A 172 4.16 4.92 18.32
C ALA A 172 5.51 5.19 17.65
N ASP A 173 5.56 4.97 16.33
CA ASP A 173 6.77 5.15 15.50
C ASP A 173 6.84 6.53 14.83
N LYS A 174 5.87 7.42 15.11
CA LYS A 174 5.75 8.76 14.51
C LYS A 174 5.78 8.75 12.97
N THR A 175 5.21 7.70 12.38
CA THR A 175 5.16 7.50 10.92
C THR A 175 3.87 8.01 10.27
N HIS A 176 2.90 8.50 11.06
CA HIS A 176 1.64 9.02 10.56
C HIS A 176 1.60 10.53 10.70
N LEU A 177 1.02 11.21 9.73
CA LEU A 177 0.79 12.64 9.76
C LEU A 177 -0.66 12.93 10.17
N SER A 178 -0.87 13.59 11.30
CA SER A 178 -2.15 14.21 11.65
C SER A 178 -2.06 15.68 11.32
N CYS A 179 -2.94 16.18 10.45
CA CYS A 179 -2.90 17.57 9.99
C CYS A 179 -4.31 18.11 9.73
N THR A 180 -4.38 19.37 9.37
CA THR A 180 -5.57 20.03 8.84
C THR A 180 -5.30 20.45 7.41
N LEU A 181 -6.15 20.03 6.47
CA LEU A 181 -6.20 20.56 5.12
C LEU A 181 -7.09 21.81 5.11
N THR A 182 -6.70 22.85 4.39
CA THR A 182 -7.48 24.08 4.26
C THR A 182 -7.38 24.67 2.85
N ASP A 183 -8.47 25.29 2.40
CA ASP A 183 -8.54 26.11 1.19
C ASP A 183 -8.43 27.62 1.51
N GLY A 184 -8.12 27.97 2.78
CA GLY A 184 -8.07 29.33 3.30
C GLY A 184 -9.39 29.78 3.94
N VAL A 185 -10.51 29.13 3.67
CA VAL A 185 -11.83 29.41 4.25
C VAL A 185 -12.33 28.23 5.07
N ASN A 186 -12.29 27.04 4.50
CA ASN A 186 -12.73 25.81 5.11
C ASN A 186 -11.54 25.00 5.62
N SER A 187 -11.78 24.14 6.58
CA SER A 187 -10.76 23.29 7.18
C SER A 187 -11.27 21.88 7.42
N LEU A 188 -10.45 20.88 7.07
CA LEU A 188 -10.74 19.47 7.18
C LEU A 188 -9.69 18.79 8.04
N SER A 189 -10.11 18.22 9.17
CA SER A 189 -9.23 17.38 9.99
C SER A 189 -8.82 16.13 9.21
N SER A 190 -7.54 15.82 9.18
CA SER A 190 -7.00 14.80 8.30
C SER A 190 -5.94 13.95 8.97
N ILE A 191 -5.80 12.71 8.49
CA ILE A 191 -4.71 11.81 8.87
C ILE A 191 -4.16 11.11 7.61
N MET A 192 -2.84 11.04 7.51
CA MET A 192 -2.16 10.21 6.51
C MET A 192 -1.37 9.13 7.23
N PHE A 193 -1.73 7.88 7.02
CA PHE A 193 -0.99 6.75 7.58
C PHE A 193 0.26 6.49 6.76
N HIS A 194 1.36 6.13 7.44
CA HIS A 194 2.66 5.83 6.82
C HIS A 194 3.13 6.91 5.83
N CYS A 195 3.04 8.17 6.26
CA CYS A 195 3.42 9.32 5.46
C CYS A 195 4.94 9.26 5.15
N PRO A 196 5.33 9.32 3.86
CA PRO A 196 6.73 9.13 3.46
C PRO A 196 7.63 10.29 3.86
N ASP A 197 7.12 11.53 3.86
CA ASP A 197 7.88 12.74 4.19
C ASP A 197 7.03 13.75 4.98
N ILE A 198 6.93 13.51 6.29
CA ILE A 198 6.18 14.40 7.19
C ILE A 198 6.85 15.79 7.27
N SER A 199 8.17 15.83 7.31
CA SER A 199 8.91 17.07 7.50
C SER A 199 8.81 17.99 6.30
N GLY A 200 8.95 17.45 5.09
CA GLY A 200 8.79 18.18 3.84
C GLY A 200 7.37 18.73 3.68
N LEU A 201 6.36 17.92 3.95
CA LEU A 201 4.96 18.34 3.86
C LEU A 201 4.59 19.43 4.84
N LEU A 202 5.07 19.36 6.10
CA LEU A 202 4.82 20.39 7.11
C LEU A 202 5.58 21.68 6.84
N GLY A 203 6.72 21.60 6.17
CA GLY A 203 7.55 22.77 5.85
C GLY A 203 7.21 23.45 4.52
N CYS A 204 6.46 22.79 3.65
CA CYS A 204 6.21 23.25 2.29
C CYS A 204 5.38 24.53 2.24
N GLY A 205 4.26 24.61 2.98
CA GLY A 205 3.31 25.73 2.86
C GLY A 205 2.75 25.92 1.44
N CYS A 206 2.92 24.91 0.57
CA CYS A 206 2.48 24.94 -0.82
C CYS A 206 1.04 24.42 -0.97
N ALA A 207 0.40 24.80 -2.07
CA ALA A 207 -0.86 24.23 -2.48
C ALA A 207 -0.63 22.82 -3.02
N LEU A 208 -1.42 21.87 -2.57
CA LEU A 208 -1.34 20.45 -2.89
C LEU A 208 -2.69 19.95 -3.39
N ASP A 209 -2.65 18.95 -4.22
CA ASP A 209 -3.81 18.14 -4.54
C ASP A 209 -3.87 16.96 -3.57
N ALA A 210 -4.98 16.80 -2.87
CA ALA A 210 -5.18 15.78 -1.85
C ALA A 210 -6.21 14.76 -2.29
N VAL A 211 -5.83 13.47 -2.32
CA VAL A 211 -6.77 12.36 -2.49
C VAL A 211 -7.01 11.71 -1.13
N PHE A 212 -8.27 11.52 -0.78
CA PHE A 212 -8.66 11.02 0.54
C PHE A 212 -10.00 10.28 0.52
N GLU A 213 -10.19 9.41 1.50
CA GLU A 213 -11.48 8.88 1.91
C GLU A 213 -12.07 9.75 3.03
N LEU A 214 -13.40 9.74 3.16
CA LEU A 214 -14.11 10.49 4.20
C LEU A 214 -14.72 9.55 5.24
N GLN A 215 -14.62 9.95 6.49
CA GLN A 215 -15.27 9.27 7.60
C GLN A 215 -15.79 10.26 8.62
N ILE A 216 -16.79 9.83 9.39
CA ILE A 216 -17.28 10.60 10.53
C ILE A 216 -16.60 10.09 11.79
N ASP A 217 -15.75 10.91 12.37
CA ASP A 217 -15.10 10.64 13.65
C ASP A 217 -16.00 11.10 14.80
N THR A 218 -16.12 10.26 15.84
CA THR A 218 -16.88 10.60 17.04
C THR A 218 -15.96 10.60 18.26
N TRP A 219 -15.63 11.81 18.71
CA TRP A 219 -14.77 12.02 19.87
C TRP A 219 -15.53 12.74 20.99
N ARG A 220 -15.61 12.14 22.16
CA ARG A 220 -16.29 12.70 23.35
C ARG A 220 -17.71 13.21 23.04
N GLY A 221 -18.47 12.44 22.24
CA GLY A 221 -19.83 12.78 21.85
C GLY A 221 -19.97 13.85 20.74
N ARG A 222 -18.87 14.42 20.25
CA ARG A 222 -18.88 15.31 19.09
C ARG A 222 -18.55 14.54 17.82
N ARG A 223 -19.37 14.75 16.80
CA ARG A 223 -19.16 14.19 15.46
C ARG A 223 -18.49 15.23 14.59
N SER A 224 -17.50 14.82 13.83
CA SER A 224 -16.80 15.68 12.86
C SER A 224 -16.40 14.88 11.62
N VAL A 225 -16.32 15.55 10.49
CA VAL A 225 -15.78 14.96 9.27
C VAL A 225 -14.25 14.87 9.40
N LYS A 226 -13.70 13.75 8.98
CA LYS A 226 -12.27 13.51 8.96
C LYS A 226 -11.87 12.87 7.63
N ALA A 227 -10.78 13.35 7.05
CA ALA A 227 -10.20 12.71 5.87
C ALA A 227 -9.11 11.71 6.28
N VAL A 228 -9.10 10.56 5.60
CA VAL A 228 -7.97 9.64 5.57
C VAL A 228 -7.27 9.85 4.25
N ILE A 229 -6.12 10.51 4.29
CA ILE A 229 -5.36 10.89 3.09
C ILE A 229 -4.67 9.67 2.52
N SER A 230 -4.93 9.41 1.25
CA SER A 230 -4.29 8.35 0.45
C SER A 230 -3.09 8.87 -0.33
N SER A 231 -3.15 10.12 -0.83
CA SER A 231 -2.07 10.76 -1.59
C SER A 231 -2.10 12.28 -1.45
N LEU A 232 -0.91 12.88 -1.49
CA LEU A 232 -0.68 14.33 -1.60
C LEU A 232 0.32 14.57 -2.73
N LYS A 233 0.03 15.54 -3.60
CA LYS A 233 0.88 15.83 -4.75
C LYS A 233 0.97 17.33 -5.02
#